data_ce2b6ee3be467ac2bc5d73155266fbb0
#
_entry.id   ce2b6ee3be467ac2bc5d73155266fbb0
#
_cell.length_a   1.000
_cell.length_b   1.000
_cell.length_c   1.000
_cell.angle_alpha   90.00
_cell.angle_beta   90.00
_cell.angle_gamma   90.00
#
_symmetry.space_group_name_H-M   'P 1'
#
loop_
_entity.id
_entity.type
_entity.pdbx_description
1 polymer ?
#
loop_
_entity_poly.entity_id
_entity_poly.type
_entity_poly.pdbx_seq_one_letter_code
_entity_poly.pdbx_strand_id
1 'polypeptide(L)'
;MHEIVNDVFYNLAKQYDPNSEEHLVGEVDYHLLCDDQPYEGLPSHRDALRFVFDELVKKSIEDQETARISWGDTFADQLSPLVYDLDQAQASPLDLQVFFYCPNIVKTDYYGNVWYDAEWKPNDDNCGTTVPYWYALMEPVHGRNNKPEDFKKVNEVLFPNGTDQLDIYEWTTDWSDYFDAGHEWYGACCWSVYDRSMKRYVVMLVSATD
;
A
#
# COMPACT_ATOMS: atom_id res chain seq x y z
N MET A 1 6.97 6.84 -17.28
CA MET A 1 6.99 6.05 -16.02
C MET A 1 6.92 4.57 -16.36
N HIS A 2 7.54 3.70 -15.58
CA HIS A 2 7.49 2.24 -15.73
C HIS A 2 7.66 1.58 -14.38
N GLU A 3 7.08 0.39 -14.23
CA GLU A 3 7.21 -0.41 -13.02
C GLU A 3 8.55 -1.13 -12.97
N ILE A 4 9.15 -1.17 -11.78
CA ILE A 4 10.39 -1.90 -11.53
C ILE A 4 10.01 -3.28 -11.01
N VAL A 5 10.32 -4.31 -11.76
CA VAL A 5 10.22 -5.69 -11.25
C VAL A 5 11.35 -5.90 -10.24
N ASN A 6 10.99 -5.95 -8.95
CA ASN A 6 11.95 -6.25 -7.89
C ASN A 6 11.84 -7.71 -7.49
N ASP A 7 12.76 -8.55 -8.00
CA ASP A 7 12.78 -9.98 -7.70
C ASP A 7 12.92 -10.28 -6.20
N VAL A 8 13.58 -9.40 -5.44
CA VAL A 8 13.73 -9.57 -3.99
C VAL A 8 12.38 -9.34 -3.30
N PHE A 9 11.64 -8.30 -3.70
CA PHE A 9 10.32 -8.03 -3.18
C PHE A 9 9.31 -9.12 -3.59
N TYR A 10 9.35 -9.53 -4.86
CA TYR A 10 8.55 -10.63 -5.36
C TYR A 10 8.88 -11.95 -4.67
N ASN A 11 10.16 -12.20 -4.34
CA ASN A 11 10.57 -13.37 -3.59
C ASN A 11 10.20 -13.28 -2.10
N LEU A 12 10.25 -12.08 -1.49
CA LEU A 12 9.68 -11.85 -0.17
C LEU A 12 8.17 -12.14 -0.18
N ALA A 13 7.44 -11.61 -1.14
CA ALA A 13 6.01 -11.88 -1.31
C ALA A 13 5.72 -13.35 -1.64
N LYS A 14 6.58 -14.06 -2.38
CA LYS A 14 6.45 -15.49 -2.68
C LYS A 14 6.85 -16.44 -1.55
N GLN A 15 7.56 -16.00 -0.53
CA GLN A 15 7.76 -16.77 0.70
C GLN A 15 6.43 -16.99 1.46
N TYR A 16 5.35 -16.52 0.88
CA TYR A 16 3.96 -16.77 1.23
C TYR A 16 3.49 -18.14 0.74
N ASP A 17 3.87 -19.17 1.43
CA ASP A 17 3.10 -20.42 1.37
C ASP A 17 2.00 -20.33 2.45
N PRO A 18 0.68 -20.35 2.07
CA PRO A 18 -0.40 -20.36 3.07
C PRO A 18 -0.31 -21.50 4.08
N ASN A 19 0.60 -22.46 3.89
CA ASN A 19 0.83 -23.57 4.78
C ASN A 19 2.13 -23.46 5.60
N SER A 20 2.95 -22.42 5.41
CA SER A 20 4.17 -22.24 6.20
C SER A 20 3.90 -21.31 7.39
N GLU A 21 4.62 -21.51 8.50
CA GLU A 21 4.50 -20.65 9.70
C GLU A 21 5.27 -19.30 9.56
N GLU A 22 5.94 -19.08 8.43
CA GLU A 22 6.78 -17.91 8.16
C GLU A 22 6.14 -16.97 7.12
N HIS A 23 4.95 -16.44 7.42
CA HIS A 23 4.25 -15.56 6.49
C HIS A 23 4.36 -14.08 6.86
N LEU A 24 4.83 -13.30 5.93
CA LEU A 24 4.42 -11.93 5.74
C LEU A 24 3.02 -11.94 5.08
N VAL A 25 1.95 -11.93 5.80
CA VAL A 25 0.65 -11.60 5.22
C VAL A 25 0.55 -10.09 5.24
N GLY A 26 0.73 -9.46 4.09
CA GLY A 26 0.50 -8.04 3.92
C GLY A 26 -0.70 -7.87 2.99
N GLU A 27 -1.65 -7.10 3.42
CA GLU A 27 -2.74 -6.59 2.58
C GLU A 27 -2.31 -5.30 1.87
N VAL A 28 -1.03 -4.99 1.92
CA VAL A 28 -0.45 -3.83 1.25
C VAL A 28 0.10 -4.26 -0.10
N ASP A 29 -0.53 -3.77 -1.16
CA ASP A 29 -0.01 -3.88 -2.51
C ASP A 29 1.05 -2.82 -2.75
N TYR A 30 2.22 -3.23 -3.24
CA TYR A 30 3.35 -2.35 -3.47
C TYR A 30 3.68 -2.25 -4.94
N HIS A 31 3.74 -1.03 -5.46
CA HIS A 31 4.16 -0.73 -6.83
C HIS A 31 5.41 0.14 -6.79
N LEU A 32 6.52 -0.39 -7.30
CA LEU A 32 7.78 0.33 -7.40
C LEU A 32 7.93 0.88 -8.81
N LEU A 33 8.08 2.21 -8.93
CA LEU A 33 8.09 2.88 -10.22
C LEU A 33 9.33 3.75 -10.39
N CYS A 34 9.83 3.80 -11.63
CA CYS A 34 10.81 4.79 -12.07
C CYS A 34 10.21 5.72 -13.11
N ASP A 35 10.67 6.96 -13.11
CA ASP A 35 10.37 7.93 -14.16
C ASP A 35 11.66 8.62 -14.62
N ASP A 36 11.77 8.86 -15.94
CA ASP A 36 12.85 9.63 -16.53
C ASP A 36 12.59 11.15 -16.44
N GLN A 37 11.37 11.54 -16.05
CA GLN A 37 11.02 12.94 -15.87
C GLN A 37 11.52 13.47 -14.53
N PRO A 38 11.85 14.77 -14.45
CA PRO A 38 12.21 15.41 -13.19
C PRO A 38 11.08 15.30 -12.17
N TYR A 39 11.45 15.09 -10.90
CA TYR A 39 10.50 15.12 -9.80
C TYR A 39 10.01 16.55 -9.52
N GLU A 40 8.70 16.76 -9.55
CA GLU A 40 8.01 18.04 -9.39
C GLU A 40 7.09 18.09 -8.15
N GLY A 41 7.29 17.19 -7.19
CA GLY A 41 6.45 17.11 -5.99
C GLY A 41 5.11 16.44 -6.27
N LEU A 42 4.02 17.00 -5.72
CA LEU A 42 2.68 16.43 -5.82
C LEU A 42 2.21 16.04 -7.24
N PRO A 43 2.46 16.84 -8.30
CA PRO A 43 2.14 16.41 -9.67
C PRO A 43 2.76 15.08 -10.03
N SER A 44 4.02 14.85 -9.70
CA SER A 44 4.72 13.59 -9.99
C SER A 44 4.15 12.40 -9.21
N HIS A 45 3.71 12.61 -7.97
CA HIS A 45 2.99 11.58 -7.22
C HIS A 45 1.64 11.24 -7.85
N ARG A 46 0.92 12.25 -8.36
CA ARG A 46 -0.35 12.04 -9.07
C ARG A 46 -0.13 11.24 -10.37
N ASP A 47 0.94 11.50 -11.08
CA ASP A 47 1.30 10.73 -12.28
C ASP A 47 1.69 9.28 -11.94
N ALA A 48 2.35 9.07 -10.81
CA ALA A 48 2.65 7.72 -10.32
C ALA A 48 1.38 6.92 -10.00
N LEU A 49 0.40 7.53 -9.31
CA LEU A 49 -0.90 6.91 -9.07
C LEU A 49 -1.64 6.63 -10.37
N ARG A 50 -1.70 7.59 -11.29
CA ARG A 50 -2.34 7.39 -12.59
C ARG A 50 -1.77 6.18 -13.32
N PHE A 51 -0.44 6.06 -13.34
CA PHE A 51 0.22 4.91 -13.94
C PHE A 51 -0.22 3.58 -13.31
N VAL A 52 -0.22 3.50 -11.97
CA VAL A 52 -0.64 2.29 -11.25
C VAL A 52 -2.09 1.94 -11.57
N PHE A 53 -3.00 2.91 -11.47
CA PHE A 53 -4.42 2.65 -11.69
C PHE A 53 -4.75 2.33 -13.15
N ASP A 54 -4.04 2.92 -14.12
CA ASP A 54 -4.16 2.52 -15.53
C ASP A 54 -3.76 1.05 -15.75
N GLU A 55 -2.70 0.58 -15.08
CA GLU A 55 -2.28 -0.83 -15.15
C GLU A 55 -3.27 -1.75 -14.41
N LEU A 56 -3.81 -1.34 -13.27
CA LEU A 56 -4.84 -2.09 -12.55
C LEU A 56 -6.14 -2.22 -13.37
N VAL A 57 -6.56 -1.16 -14.06
CA VAL A 57 -7.72 -1.21 -14.99
C VAL A 57 -7.46 -2.20 -16.11
N LYS A 58 -6.29 -2.16 -16.75
CA LYS A 58 -5.94 -3.14 -17.81
C LYS A 58 -6.02 -4.56 -17.29
N LYS A 59 -5.42 -4.80 -16.11
CA LYS A 59 -5.44 -6.11 -15.48
C LYS A 59 -6.87 -6.57 -15.17
N SER A 60 -7.72 -5.73 -14.63
CA SER A 60 -9.11 -6.08 -14.32
C SER A 60 -9.92 -6.49 -15.56
N ILE A 61 -9.66 -5.83 -16.70
CA ILE A 61 -10.26 -6.20 -18.00
C ILE A 61 -9.73 -7.55 -18.48
N GLU A 62 -8.43 -7.79 -18.37
CA GLU A 62 -7.80 -9.09 -18.73
C GLU A 62 -8.31 -10.22 -17.85
N ASP A 63 -8.49 -9.98 -16.56
CA ASP A 63 -9.03 -10.94 -15.60
C ASP A 63 -10.49 -11.28 -15.91
N GLN A 64 -11.32 -10.29 -16.29
CA GLN A 64 -12.70 -10.51 -16.73
C GLN A 64 -12.74 -11.36 -18.00
N GLU A 65 -11.90 -11.07 -18.99
CA GLU A 65 -11.84 -11.85 -20.22
C GLU A 65 -11.35 -13.28 -19.98
N THR A 66 -10.36 -13.46 -19.11
CA THR A 66 -9.86 -14.76 -18.68
C THR A 66 -10.97 -15.57 -17.98
N ALA A 67 -11.75 -14.91 -17.12
CA ALA A 67 -12.91 -15.51 -16.48
C ALA A 67 -13.97 -15.94 -17.49
N ARG A 68 -14.24 -15.11 -18.51
CA ARG A 68 -15.18 -15.42 -19.60
C ARG A 68 -14.77 -16.69 -20.37
N ILE A 69 -13.49 -16.79 -20.69
CA ILE A 69 -12.94 -17.96 -21.38
C ILE A 69 -13.00 -19.23 -20.51
N SER A 70 -12.68 -19.08 -19.21
CA SER A 70 -12.51 -20.22 -18.30
C SER A 70 -13.81 -20.72 -17.69
N TRP A 71 -14.75 -19.82 -17.38
CA TRP A 71 -15.96 -20.12 -16.59
C TRP A 71 -17.27 -19.63 -17.25
N GLY A 72 -17.18 -18.95 -18.39
CA GLY A 72 -18.30 -18.48 -19.19
C GLY A 72 -18.85 -17.11 -18.80
N ASP A 73 -19.73 -16.57 -19.64
CA ASP A 73 -20.24 -15.20 -19.57
C ASP A 73 -20.90 -14.88 -18.22
N THR A 74 -21.69 -15.80 -17.67
CA THR A 74 -22.43 -15.57 -16.41
C THR A 74 -21.50 -15.26 -15.24
N PHE A 75 -20.32 -15.85 -15.20
CA PHE A 75 -19.33 -15.56 -14.17
C PHE A 75 -18.57 -14.28 -14.48
N ALA A 76 -18.13 -14.10 -15.73
CA ALA A 76 -17.42 -12.92 -16.17
C ALA A 76 -18.24 -11.62 -15.99
N ASP A 77 -19.55 -11.68 -16.20
CA ASP A 77 -20.45 -10.53 -16.03
C ASP A 77 -20.64 -10.12 -14.55
N GLN A 78 -20.18 -10.94 -13.60
CA GLN A 78 -20.11 -10.57 -12.18
C GLN A 78 -18.83 -9.78 -11.82
N LEU A 79 -17.82 -9.84 -12.69
CA LEU A 79 -16.58 -9.11 -12.54
C LEU A 79 -16.71 -7.79 -13.32
N SER A 80 -16.74 -6.66 -12.62
CA SER A 80 -16.70 -5.36 -13.26
C SER A 80 -15.25 -4.91 -13.43
N PRO A 81 -14.88 -4.32 -14.58
CA PRO A 81 -13.60 -3.62 -14.69
C PRO A 81 -13.48 -2.54 -13.63
N LEU A 82 -12.28 -2.39 -13.09
CA LEU A 82 -11.97 -1.36 -12.11
C LEU A 82 -12.22 0.04 -12.68
N VAL A 83 -12.83 0.92 -11.87
CA VAL A 83 -13.10 2.31 -12.22
C VAL A 83 -12.42 3.24 -11.22
N TYR A 84 -11.82 4.31 -11.71
CA TYR A 84 -11.24 5.34 -10.87
C TYR A 84 -11.40 6.75 -11.47
N ASP A 85 -11.43 7.76 -10.61
CA ASP A 85 -11.46 9.19 -10.96
C ASP A 85 -10.44 9.93 -10.10
N LEU A 86 -9.18 9.97 -10.57
CA LEU A 86 -8.09 10.58 -9.82
C LEU A 86 -8.25 12.09 -9.60
N ASP A 87 -9.13 12.76 -10.36
CA ASP A 87 -9.40 14.19 -10.15
C ASP A 87 -10.15 14.46 -8.84
N GLN A 88 -10.82 13.46 -8.29
CA GLN A 88 -11.45 13.51 -6.97
C GLN A 88 -10.48 13.19 -5.84
N ALA A 89 -9.34 12.59 -6.12
CA ALA A 89 -8.34 12.23 -5.12
C ALA A 89 -7.73 13.48 -4.47
N GLN A 90 -7.79 13.55 -3.14
CA GLN A 90 -7.14 14.58 -2.35
C GLN A 90 -5.89 14.04 -1.69
N ALA A 91 -4.82 14.83 -1.74
CA ALA A 91 -3.52 14.46 -1.18
C ALA A 91 -3.18 15.31 0.03
N SER A 92 -2.66 14.67 1.07
CA SER A 92 -2.10 15.33 2.25
C SER A 92 -0.64 14.90 2.41
N PRO A 93 0.30 15.85 2.55
CA PRO A 93 1.68 15.49 2.85
C PRO A 93 1.77 14.88 4.25
N LEU A 94 2.52 13.80 4.40
CA LEU A 94 2.75 13.16 5.69
C LEU A 94 4.18 13.37 6.18
N ASP A 95 4.28 13.62 7.49
CA ASP A 95 5.56 13.52 8.20
C ASP A 95 5.99 12.04 8.27
N LEU A 96 7.30 11.81 8.18
CA LEU A 96 7.90 10.48 8.21
C LEU A 96 7.45 9.63 9.42
N GLN A 97 7.41 10.24 10.61
CA GLN A 97 7.04 9.55 11.84
C GLN A 97 5.54 9.21 11.85
N VAL A 98 4.71 10.12 11.33
CA VAL A 98 3.27 9.90 11.19
C VAL A 98 3.00 8.75 10.22
N PHE A 99 3.66 8.75 9.07
CA PHE A 99 3.52 7.70 8.08
C PHE A 99 3.91 6.33 8.62
N PHE A 100 5.14 6.21 9.17
CA PHE A 100 5.63 4.90 9.58
C PHE A 100 4.94 4.39 10.84
N TYR A 101 4.78 5.22 11.86
CA TYR A 101 4.44 4.72 13.20
C TYR A 101 3.28 5.44 13.87
N CYS A 102 2.97 6.67 13.46
CA CYS A 102 2.20 7.59 14.27
C CYS A 102 2.60 7.54 15.76
N PRO A 103 3.45 8.43 16.25
CA PRO A 103 4.07 8.35 17.58
C PRO A 103 3.10 8.26 18.77
N ASN A 104 1.83 8.59 18.55
CA ASN A 104 0.78 8.46 19.57
C ASN A 104 0.24 7.04 19.71
N ILE A 105 0.46 6.19 18.71
CA ILE A 105 -0.08 4.83 18.62
C ILE A 105 1.05 3.83 18.83
N VAL A 106 2.12 3.97 18.05
CA VAL A 106 3.24 3.04 18.08
C VAL A 106 4.27 3.53 19.10
N LYS A 107 4.62 2.68 20.03
CA LYS A 107 5.60 2.92 21.09
C LYS A 107 6.83 2.06 20.86
N THR A 108 7.97 2.55 21.29
CA THR A 108 9.22 1.80 21.28
C THR A 108 9.82 1.79 22.66
N ASP A 109 10.18 0.62 23.18
CA ASP A 109 10.88 0.50 24.44
C ASP A 109 12.39 0.77 24.34
N TYR A 110 13.07 0.73 25.47
CA TYR A 110 14.52 0.92 25.53
C TYR A 110 15.32 -0.11 24.71
N TYR A 111 14.77 -1.30 24.49
CA TYR A 111 15.40 -2.38 23.74
C TYR A 111 15.07 -2.33 22.24
N GLY A 112 14.30 -1.34 21.81
CA GLY A 112 13.87 -1.20 20.42
C GLY A 112 12.69 -2.08 20.04
N ASN A 113 12.01 -2.71 21.01
CA ASN A 113 10.77 -3.41 20.72
C ASN A 113 9.68 -2.39 20.41
N VAL A 114 8.92 -2.67 19.38
CA VAL A 114 7.82 -1.82 18.91
C VAL A 114 6.51 -2.47 19.33
N TRP A 115 5.62 -1.69 19.90
CA TRP A 115 4.23 -2.10 20.17
C TRP A 115 3.30 -0.92 19.90
N TYR A 116 2.03 -1.19 19.72
CA TYR A 116 1.00 -0.16 19.54
C TYR A 116 0.04 -0.12 20.72
N ASP A 117 -0.68 1.00 20.82
CA ASP A 117 -1.74 1.13 21.84
C ASP A 117 -2.93 0.25 21.44
N ALA A 118 -3.20 -0.79 22.20
CA ALA A 118 -4.28 -1.73 21.92
C ALA A 118 -5.69 -1.11 22.05
N GLU A 119 -5.82 0.07 22.65
CA GLU A 119 -7.09 0.80 22.74
C GLU A 119 -7.31 1.70 21.52
N TRP A 120 -6.27 1.97 20.71
CA TRP A 120 -6.40 2.74 19.51
C TRP A 120 -7.21 2.00 18.45
N LYS A 121 -8.05 2.74 17.74
CA LYS A 121 -8.79 2.24 16.59
C LYS A 121 -8.53 3.15 15.39
N PRO A 122 -8.55 2.60 14.17
CA PRO A 122 -8.55 3.40 12.96
C PRO A 122 -9.62 4.48 13.01
N ASN A 123 -9.30 5.65 12.44
CA ASN A 123 -10.13 6.87 12.47
C ASN A 123 -10.25 7.57 13.84
N ASP A 124 -9.48 7.17 14.86
CA ASP A 124 -9.30 8.02 16.03
C ASP A 124 -8.48 9.27 15.64
N ASP A 125 -9.01 10.46 15.91
CA ASP A 125 -8.54 11.78 15.43
C ASP A 125 -7.12 12.19 15.87
N ASN A 126 -6.30 11.29 16.36
CA ASN A 126 -5.08 11.64 17.10
C ASN A 126 -3.78 11.43 16.34
N CYS A 127 -3.82 10.96 15.09
CA CYS A 127 -2.61 10.51 14.41
C CYS A 127 -2.14 11.41 13.26
N GLY A 128 -3.00 12.16 12.64
CA GLY A 128 -2.67 12.94 11.43
C GLY A 128 -2.63 12.10 10.15
N THR A 129 -2.99 10.83 10.24
CA THR A 129 -3.25 9.90 9.13
C THR A 129 -4.44 9.02 9.49
N THR A 130 -5.10 8.45 8.50
CA THR A 130 -6.21 7.52 8.71
C THR A 130 -5.73 6.25 9.41
N VAL A 131 -4.65 5.65 8.87
CA VAL A 131 -3.97 4.47 9.42
C VAL A 131 -2.48 4.62 9.17
N PRO A 132 -1.59 4.48 10.15
CA PRO A 132 -0.16 4.49 9.89
C PRO A 132 0.26 3.22 9.14
N TYR A 133 1.23 3.35 8.26
CA TYR A 133 1.73 2.24 7.44
C TYR A 133 2.17 1.04 8.27
N TRP A 134 2.81 1.28 9.44
CA TRP A 134 3.17 0.20 10.35
C TRP A 134 1.96 -0.65 10.75
N TYR A 135 0.84 0.01 11.08
CA TYR A 135 -0.38 -0.69 11.48
C TYR A 135 -0.97 -1.50 10.33
N ALA A 136 -1.07 -0.92 9.15
CA ALA A 136 -1.61 -1.60 7.97
C ALA A 136 -0.81 -2.86 7.60
N LEU A 137 0.51 -2.86 7.79
CA LEU A 137 1.33 -4.03 7.53
C LEU A 137 1.32 -5.04 8.68
N MET A 138 1.34 -4.56 9.94
CA MET A 138 1.53 -5.43 11.11
C MET A 138 0.24 -6.03 11.63
N GLU A 139 -0.89 -5.37 11.39
CA GLU A 139 -2.22 -5.76 11.87
C GLU A 139 -3.22 -5.86 10.69
N PRO A 140 -2.93 -6.69 9.69
CA PRO A 140 -3.82 -6.87 8.55
C PRO A 140 -5.17 -7.45 8.99
N VAL A 141 -6.25 -7.10 8.29
CA VAL A 141 -7.63 -7.54 8.62
C VAL A 141 -7.74 -9.06 8.65
N HIS A 142 -7.12 -9.75 7.70
CA HIS A 142 -7.10 -11.21 7.59
C HIS A 142 -5.74 -11.81 7.95
N GLY A 143 -4.99 -11.15 8.76
CA GLY A 143 -3.62 -11.54 8.91
C GLY A 143 -3.33 -12.42 10.10
N ARG A 144 -2.17 -13.04 10.00
CA ARG A 144 -1.40 -13.49 11.14
C ARG A 144 -0.55 -12.31 11.58
N ASN A 145 -0.31 -12.20 12.86
CA ASN A 145 0.55 -11.15 13.41
C ASN A 145 1.94 -11.21 12.76
N ASN A 146 2.26 -10.20 11.96
CA ASN A 146 3.60 -10.01 11.45
C ASN A 146 4.55 -9.66 12.60
N LYS A 147 5.83 -9.99 12.46
CA LYS A 147 6.85 -9.68 13.46
C LYS A 147 7.50 -8.33 13.12
N PRO A 148 8.01 -7.59 14.11
CA PRO A 148 8.75 -6.34 13.85
C PRO A 148 9.90 -6.50 12.84
N GLU A 149 10.53 -7.69 12.81
CA GLU A 149 11.58 -8.02 11.85
C GLU A 149 11.06 -8.05 10.40
N ASP A 150 9.79 -8.38 10.20
CA ASP A 150 9.19 -8.44 8.87
C ASP A 150 8.96 -7.03 8.33
N PHE A 151 8.46 -6.13 9.18
CA PHE A 151 8.37 -4.71 8.85
C PHE A 151 9.74 -4.13 8.45
N LYS A 152 10.77 -4.46 9.22
CA LYS A 152 12.14 -4.05 8.92
C LYS A 152 12.61 -4.58 7.56
N LYS A 153 12.45 -5.87 7.29
CA LYS A 153 12.85 -6.50 6.02
C LYS A 153 12.16 -5.88 4.81
N VAL A 154 10.85 -5.64 4.90
CA VAL A 154 10.11 -4.99 3.82
C VAL A 154 10.67 -3.60 3.56
N ASN A 155 10.89 -2.81 4.60
CA ASN A 155 11.40 -1.44 4.45
C ASN A 155 12.86 -1.38 3.99
N GLU A 156 13.71 -2.36 4.32
CA GLU A 156 15.06 -2.48 3.77
C GLU A 156 15.05 -2.72 2.25
N VAL A 157 14.03 -3.38 1.72
CA VAL A 157 13.83 -3.54 0.27
C VAL A 157 13.24 -2.29 -0.37
N LEU A 158 12.22 -1.71 0.27
CA LEU A 158 11.55 -0.52 -0.23
C LEU A 158 12.45 0.71 -0.18
N PHE A 159 13.25 0.86 0.86
CA PHE A 159 14.07 2.06 1.14
C PHE A 159 15.50 1.65 1.54
N PRO A 160 16.28 1.05 0.62
CA PRO A 160 17.60 0.48 0.94
C PRO A 160 18.66 1.51 1.38
N ASN A 161 18.45 2.79 1.05
CA ASN A 161 19.33 3.89 1.45
C ASN A 161 18.83 4.63 2.70
N GLY A 162 17.83 4.06 3.40
CA GLY A 162 17.18 4.68 4.55
C GLY A 162 16.02 5.59 4.18
N THR A 163 15.42 6.21 5.18
CA THR A 163 14.14 6.93 5.04
C THR A 163 14.25 8.45 5.13
N ASP A 164 15.45 9.00 5.29
CA ASP A 164 15.66 10.44 5.52
C ASP A 164 15.32 11.34 4.32
N GLN A 165 15.15 10.74 3.13
CA GLN A 165 14.97 11.46 1.87
C GLN A 165 13.65 11.05 1.16
N LEU A 166 12.60 10.79 1.93
CA LEU A 166 11.30 10.44 1.44
C LEU A 166 10.36 11.64 1.41
N ASP A 167 9.68 11.84 0.29
CA ASP A 167 8.48 12.67 0.20
C ASP A 167 7.27 11.77 0.21
N ILE A 168 6.33 12.03 1.11
CA ILE A 168 5.22 11.11 1.39
C ILE A 168 3.90 11.85 1.30
N TYR A 169 2.95 11.28 0.59
CA TYR A 169 1.56 11.73 0.54
C TYR A 169 0.61 10.59 0.87
N GLU A 170 -0.36 10.88 1.71
CA GLU A 170 -1.58 10.10 1.89
C GLU A 170 -2.66 10.65 0.94
N TRP A 171 -3.47 9.76 0.40
CA TRP A 171 -4.55 10.09 -0.51
C TRP A 171 -5.88 9.62 0.07
N THR A 172 -6.95 10.38 -0.18
CA THR A 172 -8.30 9.84 0.04
C THR A 172 -8.52 8.60 -0.82
N THR A 173 -9.52 7.79 -0.48
CA THR A 173 -9.74 6.48 -1.14
C THR A 173 -11.11 6.37 -1.81
N ASP A 174 -11.96 7.38 -1.71
CA ASP A 174 -13.32 7.45 -2.26
C ASP A 174 -13.40 7.76 -3.77
N TRP A 175 -12.26 7.73 -4.46
CA TRP A 175 -12.14 8.02 -5.89
C TRP A 175 -11.95 6.79 -6.78
N SER A 176 -11.93 5.59 -6.20
CA SER A 176 -11.83 4.34 -6.95
C SER A 176 -12.55 3.21 -6.21
N ASP A 177 -13.26 2.37 -6.97
CA ASP A 177 -13.88 1.15 -6.48
C ASP A 177 -12.87 0.07 -6.03
N TYR A 178 -11.58 0.25 -6.33
CA TYR A 178 -10.50 -0.55 -5.72
C TYR A 178 -10.59 -0.57 -4.19
N PHE A 179 -11.00 0.53 -3.59
CA PHE A 179 -11.03 0.71 -2.14
C PHE A 179 -12.36 0.34 -1.48
N ASP A 180 -13.41 0.05 -2.26
CA ASP A 180 -14.78 -0.15 -1.74
C ASP A 180 -14.83 -1.24 -0.68
N ALA A 181 -14.16 -2.36 -0.91
CA ALA A 181 -14.09 -3.46 0.05
C ALA A 181 -13.44 -3.04 1.37
N GLY A 182 -12.36 -2.25 1.32
CA GLY A 182 -11.66 -1.77 2.50
C GLY A 182 -12.42 -0.73 3.33
N HIS A 183 -13.39 -0.03 2.73
CA HIS A 183 -14.21 0.98 3.44
C HIS A 183 -15.15 0.37 4.49
N GLU A 184 -15.47 -0.90 4.40
CA GLU A 184 -16.28 -1.60 5.41
C GLU A 184 -15.55 -1.71 6.76
N TRP A 185 -14.23 -1.56 6.74
CA TRP A 185 -13.34 -1.59 7.89
C TRP A 185 -12.40 -0.36 7.89
N TYR A 186 -11.22 -0.49 8.48
CA TYR A 186 -10.14 0.50 8.39
C TYR A 186 -9.16 0.20 7.25
N GLY A 187 -9.48 -0.75 6.37
CA GLY A 187 -8.54 -1.36 5.44
C GLY A 187 -8.38 -0.63 4.09
N ALA A 188 -8.91 0.59 3.95
CA ALA A 188 -8.74 1.38 2.73
C ALA A 188 -7.69 2.47 2.94
N CYS A 189 -6.48 2.27 2.39
CA CYS A 189 -5.40 3.24 2.47
C CYS A 189 -4.70 3.39 1.12
N CYS A 190 -4.23 4.59 0.84
CA CYS A 190 -3.46 4.90 -0.35
C CYS A 190 -2.33 5.86 -0.02
N TRP A 191 -1.09 5.44 -0.25
CA TRP A 191 0.08 6.30 -0.09
C TRP A 191 0.95 6.29 -1.33
N SER A 192 1.60 7.41 -1.58
CA SER A 192 2.67 7.51 -2.56
C SER A 192 3.91 8.10 -1.90
N VAL A 193 5.03 7.44 -2.07
CA VAL A 193 6.33 7.82 -1.51
C VAL A 193 7.32 8.02 -2.66
N TYR A 194 7.99 9.16 -2.71
CA TYR A 194 9.13 9.37 -3.58
C TYR A 194 10.43 9.29 -2.80
N ASP A 195 11.26 8.31 -3.12
CA ASP A 195 12.61 8.16 -2.58
C ASP A 195 13.59 8.97 -3.44
N ARG A 196 14.03 10.13 -2.91
CA ARG A 196 14.98 11.02 -3.60
C ARG A 196 16.33 10.37 -3.80
N SER A 197 16.73 9.46 -2.90
CA SER A 197 18.02 8.77 -2.96
C SER A 197 18.06 7.75 -4.10
N MET A 198 16.95 7.09 -4.36
CA MET A 198 16.78 6.08 -5.41
C MET A 198 16.14 6.63 -6.69
N LYS A 199 15.59 7.85 -6.63
CA LYS A 199 14.81 8.49 -7.71
C LYS A 199 13.69 7.59 -8.21
N ARG A 200 12.93 7.03 -7.27
CA ARG A 200 11.82 6.12 -7.58
C ARG A 200 10.62 6.38 -6.70
N TYR A 201 9.46 5.91 -7.15
CA TYR A 201 8.24 5.95 -6.35
C TYR A 201 7.96 4.58 -5.77
N VAL A 202 7.33 4.58 -4.59
CA VAL A 202 6.64 3.44 -4.03
C VAL A 202 5.19 3.86 -3.83
N VAL A 203 4.28 3.27 -4.58
CA VAL A 203 2.85 3.41 -4.36
C VAL A 203 2.40 2.23 -3.53
N MET A 204 1.67 2.50 -2.46
CA MET A 204 1.17 1.51 -1.52
C MET A 204 -0.35 1.61 -1.46
N LEU A 205 -1.02 0.52 -1.74
CA LEU A 205 -2.47 0.42 -1.75
C LEU A 205 -2.91 -0.64 -0.75
N VAL A 206 -3.96 -0.34 -0.01
CA VAL A 206 -4.62 -1.30 0.89
C VAL A 206 -6.11 -1.27 0.61
N SER A 207 -6.68 -2.44 0.39
CA SER A 207 -8.13 -2.63 0.32
C SER A 207 -8.44 -4.03 0.82
N ALA A 208 -8.79 -4.10 2.09
CA ALA A 208 -9.07 -5.36 2.76
C ALA A 208 -10.47 -5.33 3.39
N THR A 209 -11.21 -6.42 3.21
CA THR A 209 -12.50 -6.68 3.84
C THR A 209 -12.45 -8.02 4.56
N ASP A 210 -13.39 -8.29 5.47
CA ASP A 210 -13.54 -9.58 6.15
C ASP A 210 -14.20 -10.68 5.30
#